data_78ccc606087f590f133b77658a1e36db
#
_entry.id   78ccc606087f590f133b77658a1e36db
#
_cell.length_a   1.000
_cell.length_b   1.000
_cell.length_c   1.000
_cell.angle_alpha   90.00
_cell.angle_beta   90.00
_cell.angle_gamma   90.00
#
_symmetry.space_group_name_H-M   'P 1'
#
loop_
_entity.id
_entity.type
_entity.pdbx_description
1 polymer ?
#
loop_
_entity_poly.entity_id
_entity_poly.type
_entity_poly.pdbx_seq_one_letter_code
_entity_poly.pdbx_strand_id
1 'polypeptide(L)'
;MKTIKYDPKAEAIVRAMFDGYGPNFRFKTPQELMDAADATREDILRLKESFPARGRYRNSTDFLSEVTSGYALGRKRYYLFAKRLIAFAHLMENYQGTHQDKKIIPKITPEDEKRLLELGGDFHSDILAELLEEVADNDTAAYADAFKILIYIHMPHLAPYIEAVHNPDTSEDNWGNVVGLTLSELVFGHTVSAYISFCEQLLNYVDSHKETKIWEVPEISANDNIFLLPAFTHWQSATNSTHAKKIITSVKQIVELLFELKEGVVFKPFGGKFGGITGTYDAHFALYPDIDWFAHGREYIESLGLHYESMVNQSVSYTREAQHLRTLCNINAQIIKFANDFRFLVSCPGQFFVKKLVPGRKGSSSNPGKTNLWNFEGAVKLLKKSNVLFTFLATELQDYTQEGDMGRSVLMRDIGTDFSSTFIALDRLKRELNGCVPNPENIKRFIDNYPSLCMSTMQYVLKREHYQGDAYREMQRMLINTDGSYATRIEFMPRFEKFMAEASFSPELCEELRSHMNPVKLVRPIQDKVMGEMGLLRVRLTELRETQVRTPSLREYFKKQKKMERS
;
A
#
# COMPACT_ATOMS: atom_id res chain seq x y z
N MET A 1 28.93 26.92 31.86
CA MET A 1 29.21 26.28 30.58
C MET A 1 30.72 26.12 30.44
N LYS A 2 31.25 24.92 30.24
CA LYS A 2 32.65 24.71 29.87
C LYS A 2 32.81 25.22 28.44
N THR A 3 33.69 26.17 28.21
CA THR A 3 34.07 26.68 26.90
C THR A 3 34.68 25.51 26.13
N ILE A 4 33.93 24.94 25.19
CA ILE A 4 34.45 23.91 24.28
C ILE A 4 35.45 24.62 23.38
N LYS A 5 36.74 24.22 23.43
CA LYS A 5 37.72 24.65 22.45
C LYS A 5 37.56 23.81 21.21
N TYR A 6 37.07 24.39 20.16
CA TYR A 6 36.95 23.76 18.86
C TYR A 6 38.31 23.67 18.15
N ASP A 7 38.45 22.68 17.28
CA ASP A 7 39.64 22.58 16.42
C ASP A 7 39.70 23.77 15.46
N PRO A 8 40.85 24.48 15.37
CA PRO A 8 40.96 25.69 14.54
C PRO A 8 40.64 25.49 13.06
N LYS A 9 40.90 24.28 12.49
CA LYS A 9 40.58 23.95 11.11
C LYS A 9 39.06 23.82 10.93
N ALA A 10 38.40 23.14 11.84
CA ALA A 10 36.94 22.99 11.83
C ALA A 10 36.23 24.35 12.00
N GLU A 11 36.74 25.19 12.90
CA GLU A 11 36.23 26.55 13.09
C GLU A 11 36.38 27.39 11.82
N ALA A 12 37.50 27.27 11.11
CA ALA A 12 37.72 27.97 9.84
C ALA A 12 36.75 27.48 8.74
N ILE A 13 36.48 26.19 8.65
CA ILE A 13 35.53 25.62 7.69
C ILE A 13 34.12 26.14 7.99
N VAL A 14 33.65 26.04 9.23
CA VAL A 14 32.31 26.51 9.61
C VAL A 14 32.16 28.00 9.38
N ARG A 15 33.19 28.81 9.70
CA ARG A 15 33.18 30.24 9.41
C ARG A 15 33.08 30.52 7.91
N ALA A 16 33.89 29.85 7.09
CA ALA A 16 33.84 30.01 5.64
C ALA A 16 32.45 29.63 5.08
N MET A 17 31.81 28.61 5.63
CA MET A 17 30.45 28.21 5.27
C MET A 17 29.44 29.34 5.59
N PHE A 18 29.47 29.91 6.78
CA PHE A 18 28.59 31.02 7.14
C PHE A 18 28.85 32.29 6.31
N ASP A 19 30.11 32.61 6.01
CA ASP A 19 30.45 33.70 5.09
C ASP A 19 29.96 33.45 3.68
N GLY A 20 29.94 32.19 3.21
CA GLY A 20 29.44 31.75 1.91
C GLY A 20 27.94 31.97 1.71
N TYR A 21 27.15 31.97 2.76
CA TYR A 21 25.73 32.34 2.70
C TYR A 21 25.50 33.83 2.41
N GLY A 22 26.55 34.65 2.49
CA GLY A 22 26.53 36.04 2.08
C GLY A 22 25.89 36.99 3.09
N PRO A 23 25.81 38.31 2.74
CA PRO A 23 25.43 39.35 3.68
C PRO A 23 23.95 39.29 4.13
N ASN A 24 23.09 38.62 3.39
CA ASN A 24 21.68 38.50 3.72
C ASN A 24 21.38 37.38 4.72
N PHE A 25 22.35 36.51 5.00
CA PHE A 25 22.18 35.47 6.00
C PHE A 25 22.18 36.08 7.41
N ARG A 26 21.07 35.93 8.13
CA ARG A 26 20.83 36.61 9.39
C ARG A 26 21.65 36.08 10.56
N PHE A 27 22.14 34.84 10.48
CA PHE A 27 22.94 34.22 11.54
C PHE A 27 24.43 34.37 11.25
N LYS A 28 25.21 34.64 12.30
CA LYS A 28 26.68 34.83 12.20
C LYS A 28 27.45 33.69 12.86
N THR A 29 26.79 32.92 13.71
CA THR A 29 27.37 31.78 14.42
C THR A 29 26.45 30.57 14.42
N PRO A 30 27.01 29.35 14.55
CA PRO A 30 26.21 28.14 14.73
C PRO A 30 25.26 28.23 15.93
N GLN A 31 25.66 28.89 17.02
CA GLN A 31 24.84 29.02 18.22
C GLN A 31 23.60 29.90 17.96
N GLU A 32 23.73 31.02 17.26
CA GLU A 32 22.58 31.85 16.88
C GLU A 32 21.57 31.09 16.04
N LEU A 33 22.08 30.25 15.12
CA LEU A 33 21.23 29.39 14.27
C LEU A 33 20.52 28.33 15.12
N MET A 34 21.20 27.68 16.06
CA MET A 34 20.64 26.71 16.97
C MET A 34 19.54 27.29 17.87
N ASP A 35 19.80 28.48 18.43
CA ASP A 35 18.84 29.20 19.29
C ASP A 35 17.57 29.58 18.49
N ALA A 36 17.74 29.99 17.23
CA ALA A 36 16.62 30.29 16.35
C ALA A 36 15.80 29.04 16.01
N ALA A 37 16.44 27.89 15.77
CA ALA A 37 15.78 26.63 15.53
C ALA A 37 14.92 26.19 16.72
N ASP A 38 15.40 26.37 17.95
CA ASP A 38 14.61 26.10 19.17
C ASP A 38 13.38 27.00 19.29
N ALA A 39 13.50 28.29 18.98
CA ALA A 39 12.40 29.25 19.04
C ALA A 39 11.29 28.94 17.98
N THR A 40 11.67 28.41 16.82
CA THR A 40 10.72 28.14 15.70
C THR A 40 9.95 26.82 15.89
N ARG A 41 10.39 25.97 16.81
CA ARG A 41 9.83 24.61 17.00
C ARG A 41 8.31 24.58 17.23
N GLU A 42 7.75 25.51 18.03
CA GLU A 42 6.31 25.52 18.33
C GLU A 42 5.47 25.93 17.12
N ASP A 43 5.95 26.84 16.29
CA ASP A 43 5.23 27.30 15.10
C ASP A 43 5.13 26.19 14.06
N ILE A 44 6.20 25.43 13.84
CA ILE A 44 6.20 24.29 12.92
C ILE A 44 5.34 23.13 13.44
N LEU A 45 5.28 22.91 14.75
CA LEU A 45 4.33 21.92 15.31
C LEU A 45 2.87 22.26 15.02
N ARG A 46 2.52 23.54 14.96
CA ARG A 46 1.18 24.02 14.56
C ARG A 46 0.90 23.78 13.08
N LEU A 47 1.89 23.88 12.20
CA LEU A 47 1.76 23.61 10.77
C LEU A 47 1.46 22.14 10.45
N LYS A 48 1.78 21.20 11.36
CA LYS A 48 1.39 19.78 11.21
C LYS A 48 -0.13 19.57 11.12
N GLU A 49 -0.94 20.48 11.58
CA GLU A 49 -2.41 20.37 11.58
C GLU A 49 -3.07 20.91 10.30
N SER A 50 -2.33 21.61 9.43
CA SER A 50 -2.89 22.26 8.24
C SER A 50 -3.26 21.30 7.11
N PHE A 51 -2.91 20.02 7.21
CA PHE A 51 -3.16 19.02 6.18
C PHE A 51 -4.59 18.45 6.27
N PRO A 52 -5.51 18.71 5.30
CA PRO A 52 -6.95 18.39 5.43
C PRO A 52 -7.27 16.92 5.70
N ALA A 53 -6.44 15.98 5.17
CA ALA A 53 -6.63 14.54 5.40
C ALA A 53 -6.37 14.16 6.87
N ARG A 54 -5.55 14.92 7.59
CA ARG A 54 -5.18 14.64 8.98
C ARG A 54 -6.22 15.10 9.99
N GLY A 55 -7.00 16.14 9.71
CA GLY A 55 -8.05 16.60 10.60
C GLY A 55 -9.16 15.56 10.75
N ARG A 56 -10.01 15.45 9.75
CA ARG A 56 -11.18 14.58 9.74
C ARG A 56 -10.86 13.08 9.73
N TYR A 57 -9.77 12.69 9.06
CA TYR A 57 -9.40 11.28 8.82
C TYR A 57 -8.14 10.84 9.58
N ARG A 58 -7.70 11.62 10.58
CA ARG A 58 -6.48 11.35 11.35
C ARG A 58 -6.35 9.91 11.84
N ASN A 59 -7.44 9.28 12.29
CA ASN A 59 -7.42 7.91 12.78
C ASN A 59 -7.00 6.89 11.70
N SER A 60 -7.19 7.21 10.42
CA SER A 60 -6.81 6.36 9.29
C SER A 60 -5.48 6.77 8.65
N THR A 61 -4.95 7.97 8.95
CA THR A 61 -3.84 8.59 8.20
C THR A 61 -2.74 9.20 9.06
N ASP A 62 -2.87 9.24 10.39
CA ASP A 62 -1.92 9.94 11.27
C ASP A 62 -0.49 9.37 11.17
N PHE A 63 -0.37 8.06 10.97
CA PHE A 63 0.92 7.40 10.79
C PHE A 63 1.69 7.89 9.55
N LEU A 64 1.01 8.43 8.53
CA LEU A 64 1.65 8.97 7.32
C LEU A 64 2.61 10.11 7.67
N SER A 65 2.34 10.89 8.73
CA SER A 65 3.26 11.93 9.16
C SER A 65 4.61 11.41 9.61
N GLU A 66 4.64 10.21 10.17
CA GLU A 66 5.89 9.57 10.60
C GLU A 66 6.73 9.04 9.42
N VAL A 67 6.13 8.94 8.22
CA VAL A 67 6.76 8.38 7.01
C VAL A 67 7.06 9.45 5.98
N THR A 68 6.14 10.41 5.76
CA THR A 68 6.12 11.29 4.59
C THR A 68 6.07 12.79 4.93
N SER A 69 6.07 13.20 6.20
CA SER A 69 6.19 14.63 6.54
C SER A 69 7.58 15.16 6.21
N GLY A 70 7.73 16.48 6.06
CA GLY A 70 9.04 17.15 5.92
C GLY A 70 10.03 16.63 6.95
N TYR A 71 9.63 16.61 8.22
CA TYR A 71 10.41 16.05 9.31
C TYR A 71 10.82 14.57 9.10
N ALA A 72 9.93 13.72 8.62
CA ALA A 72 10.25 12.33 8.37
C ALA A 72 11.24 12.17 7.19
N LEU A 73 11.12 13.01 6.18
CA LEU A 73 12.04 13.08 5.05
C LEU A 73 13.40 13.64 5.48
N GLY A 74 13.42 14.71 6.28
CA GLY A 74 14.63 15.32 6.84
C GLY A 74 15.45 14.33 7.67
N ARG A 75 14.80 13.57 8.56
CA ARG A 75 15.46 12.51 9.32
C ARG A 75 16.12 11.44 8.43
N LYS A 76 15.48 11.09 7.31
CA LYS A 76 16.06 10.15 6.35
C LYS A 76 17.29 10.75 5.65
N ARG A 77 17.28 12.07 5.36
CA ARG A 77 18.46 12.77 4.81
C ARG A 77 19.65 12.69 5.75
N TYR A 78 19.49 13.03 7.02
CA TYR A 78 20.54 12.94 8.04
C TYR A 78 21.05 11.50 8.22
N TYR A 79 20.13 10.56 8.31
CA TYR A 79 20.49 9.12 8.37
C TYR A 79 21.36 8.71 7.18
N LEU A 80 21.03 9.15 5.96
CA LEU A 80 21.80 8.82 4.77
C LEU A 80 23.16 9.52 4.74
N PHE A 81 23.28 10.76 5.19
CA PHE A 81 24.59 11.40 5.36
C PHE A 81 25.46 10.64 6.34
N ALA A 82 24.91 10.25 7.48
CA ALA A 82 25.62 9.44 8.48
C ALA A 82 26.06 8.09 7.89
N LYS A 83 25.14 7.35 7.26
CA LYS A 83 25.45 6.05 6.63
C LYS A 83 26.49 6.19 5.53
N ARG A 84 26.42 7.23 4.74
CA ARG A 84 27.39 7.50 3.66
C ARG A 84 28.77 7.79 4.23
N LEU A 85 28.86 8.64 5.27
CA LEU A 85 30.09 9.00 5.94
C LEU A 85 30.75 7.79 6.62
N ILE A 86 29.95 6.94 7.28
CA ILE A 86 30.40 5.70 7.90
C ILE A 86 30.95 4.73 6.84
N ALA A 87 30.21 4.50 5.76
CA ALA A 87 30.65 3.63 4.67
C ALA A 87 31.94 4.14 4.03
N PHE A 88 32.10 5.46 3.93
CA PHE A 88 33.31 6.08 3.40
C PHE A 88 34.49 5.95 4.36
N ALA A 89 34.26 6.11 5.68
CA ALA A 89 35.31 5.89 6.68
C ALA A 89 35.83 4.44 6.67
N HIS A 90 34.95 3.45 6.57
CA HIS A 90 35.33 2.03 6.43
C HIS A 90 36.12 1.77 5.15
N LEU A 91 35.71 2.38 4.03
CA LEU A 91 36.46 2.29 2.78
C LEU A 91 37.87 2.86 2.95
N MET A 92 38.00 4.04 3.57
CA MET A 92 39.28 4.69 3.81
C MET A 92 40.16 3.95 4.81
N GLU A 93 39.60 3.24 5.79
CA GLU A 93 40.39 2.43 6.72
C GLU A 93 41.26 1.42 5.99
N ASN A 94 40.71 0.74 4.97
CA ASN A 94 41.37 -0.31 4.21
C ASN A 94 42.08 0.17 2.93
N TYR A 95 41.97 1.45 2.60
CA TYR A 95 42.53 1.99 1.38
C TYR A 95 44.06 2.03 1.41
N GLN A 96 44.69 1.42 0.41
CA GLN A 96 46.15 1.31 0.23
C GLN A 96 46.61 1.87 -1.13
N GLY A 97 45.80 2.67 -1.80
CA GLY A 97 46.08 3.21 -3.14
C GLY A 97 47.01 4.43 -3.13
N THR A 98 47.08 5.10 -4.27
CA THR A 98 48.00 6.21 -4.59
C THR A 98 47.92 7.37 -3.58
N HIS A 99 46.76 7.59 -2.98
CA HIS A 99 46.50 8.69 -2.03
C HIS A 99 46.27 8.21 -0.59
N GLN A 100 46.90 7.11 -0.19
CA GLN A 100 46.73 6.55 1.16
C GLN A 100 47.09 7.49 2.31
N ASP A 101 47.99 8.46 2.06
CA ASP A 101 48.42 9.50 2.99
C ASP A 101 47.49 10.73 3.03
N LYS A 102 46.49 10.77 2.14
CA LYS A 102 45.57 11.92 1.97
C LYS A 102 44.10 11.53 2.20
N LYS A 103 43.86 10.70 3.21
CA LYS A 103 42.50 10.25 3.56
C LYS A 103 41.67 11.44 4.07
N ILE A 104 40.53 11.70 3.45
CA ILE A 104 39.65 12.82 3.79
C ILE A 104 38.80 12.57 5.05
N ILE A 105 38.78 11.34 5.54
CA ILE A 105 38.14 10.94 6.80
C ILE A 105 39.04 9.95 7.53
N PRO A 106 39.20 10.04 8.87
CA PRO A 106 39.97 9.10 9.66
C PRO A 106 39.19 7.81 9.89
N LYS A 107 39.85 6.84 10.50
CA LYS A 107 39.16 5.70 11.10
C LYS A 107 38.21 6.20 12.19
N ILE A 108 36.99 5.72 12.18
CA ILE A 108 35.96 6.03 13.19
C ILE A 108 35.74 4.81 14.10
N THR A 109 35.30 5.06 15.32
CA THR A 109 34.98 4.03 16.30
C THR A 109 33.52 3.58 16.17
N PRO A 110 33.12 2.39 16.68
CA PRO A 110 31.73 1.99 16.75
C PRO A 110 30.84 2.99 17.53
N GLU A 111 31.41 3.68 18.52
CA GLU A 111 30.69 4.74 19.24
C GLU A 111 30.49 5.99 18.37
N ASP A 112 31.46 6.33 17.52
CA ASP A 112 31.31 7.41 16.54
C ASP A 112 30.24 7.07 15.51
N GLU A 113 30.20 5.85 15.01
CA GLU A 113 29.14 5.40 14.08
C GLU A 113 27.76 5.53 14.70
N LYS A 114 27.61 5.04 15.94
CA LYS A 114 26.35 5.17 16.67
C LYS A 114 25.98 6.66 16.84
N ARG A 115 26.93 7.49 17.25
CA ARG A 115 26.68 8.94 17.44
C ARG A 115 26.31 9.64 16.13
N LEU A 116 27.01 9.37 15.04
CA LEU A 116 26.68 9.91 13.71
C LEU A 116 25.24 9.58 13.31
N LEU A 117 24.80 8.33 13.53
CA LEU A 117 23.45 7.89 13.22
C LEU A 117 22.37 8.53 14.13
N GLU A 118 22.73 9.02 15.30
CA GLU A 118 21.85 9.75 16.21
C GLU A 118 21.69 11.23 15.85
N LEU A 119 22.69 11.82 15.18
CA LEU A 119 22.64 13.21 14.74
C LEU A 119 21.51 13.43 13.73
N GLY A 120 20.77 14.51 13.87
CA GLY A 120 19.68 14.86 12.96
C GLY A 120 18.41 14.02 13.14
N GLY A 121 18.34 13.18 14.19
CA GLY A 121 17.17 12.35 14.50
C GLY A 121 16.02 13.08 15.18
N ASP A 122 16.17 14.35 15.52
CA ASP A 122 15.19 15.16 16.21
C ASP A 122 14.60 16.27 15.32
N PHE A 123 13.56 16.89 15.83
CA PHE A 123 12.82 17.94 15.12
C PHE A 123 13.61 19.25 15.01
N HIS A 124 14.49 19.53 15.99
CA HIS A 124 15.33 20.72 16.00
C HIS A 124 16.32 20.71 14.83
N SER A 125 16.91 19.55 14.52
CA SER A 125 17.82 19.39 13.39
C SER A 125 17.15 19.64 12.03
N ASP A 126 15.86 19.32 11.90
CA ASP A 126 15.10 19.59 10.68
C ASP A 126 14.91 21.10 10.47
N ILE A 127 14.53 21.82 11.54
CA ILE A 127 14.42 23.29 11.51
C ILE A 127 15.76 23.94 11.20
N LEU A 128 16.86 23.39 11.72
CA LEU A 128 18.21 23.88 11.44
C LEU A 128 18.49 23.89 9.93
N ALA A 129 18.14 22.80 9.24
CA ALA A 129 18.30 22.73 7.78
C ALA A 129 17.36 23.71 7.05
N GLU A 130 16.08 23.83 7.46
CA GLU A 130 15.15 24.79 6.86
C GLU A 130 15.63 26.25 6.97
N LEU A 131 16.20 26.63 8.11
CA LEU A 131 16.76 27.97 8.29
C LEU A 131 17.99 28.23 7.41
N LEU A 132 18.78 27.21 7.11
CA LEU A 132 19.89 27.30 6.16
C LEU A 132 19.39 27.36 4.71
N GLU A 133 18.32 26.65 4.39
CA GLU A 133 17.71 26.61 3.06
C GLU A 133 17.17 27.99 2.63
N GLU A 134 16.72 28.84 3.57
CA GLU A 134 16.26 30.20 3.29
C GLU A 134 17.25 31.01 2.42
N VAL A 135 18.53 30.67 2.47
CA VAL A 135 19.60 31.35 1.74
C VAL A 135 20.29 30.43 0.75
N ALA A 136 20.44 29.15 1.06
CA ALA A 136 21.10 28.19 0.19
C ALA A 136 20.31 27.90 -1.10
N ASP A 137 18.99 28.10 -1.08
CA ASP A 137 18.06 27.79 -2.19
C ASP A 137 18.27 26.38 -2.77
N ASN A 138 18.74 25.46 -1.91
CA ASN A 138 18.98 24.06 -2.19
C ASN A 138 18.87 23.24 -0.91
N ASP A 139 17.81 22.45 -0.82
CA ASP A 139 17.48 21.66 0.35
C ASP A 139 18.60 20.67 0.73
N THR A 140 19.15 19.92 -0.23
CA THR A 140 20.18 18.93 0.07
C THR A 140 21.47 19.56 0.57
N ALA A 141 21.87 20.70 0.02
CA ALA A 141 23.03 21.45 0.49
C ALA A 141 22.79 21.95 1.93
N ALA A 142 21.60 22.50 2.21
CA ALA A 142 21.23 22.96 3.54
C ALA A 142 21.26 21.84 4.59
N TYR A 143 20.72 20.66 4.27
CA TYR A 143 20.80 19.48 5.15
C TYR A 143 22.24 18.98 5.33
N ALA A 144 23.09 19.03 4.29
CA ALA A 144 24.50 18.66 4.40
C ALA A 144 25.24 19.62 5.32
N ASP A 145 25.02 20.93 5.17
CA ASP A 145 25.63 21.96 6.03
C ASP A 145 25.12 21.87 7.47
N ALA A 146 23.82 21.62 7.67
CA ALA A 146 23.27 21.34 8.98
C ALA A 146 23.96 20.14 9.64
N PHE A 147 24.19 19.05 8.89
CA PHE A 147 24.88 17.88 9.40
C PHE A 147 26.34 18.17 9.76
N LYS A 148 27.05 18.98 8.95
CA LYS A 148 28.40 19.47 9.28
C LYS A 148 28.42 20.26 10.60
N ILE A 149 27.43 21.14 10.81
CA ILE A 149 27.27 21.90 12.04
C ILE A 149 27.02 20.96 13.23
N LEU A 150 26.16 19.97 13.09
CA LEU A 150 25.90 19.01 14.16
C LEU A 150 27.15 18.21 14.53
N ILE A 151 27.94 17.75 13.53
CA ILE A 151 29.23 17.11 13.78
C ILE A 151 30.18 18.07 14.50
N TYR A 152 30.29 19.32 14.03
CA TYR A 152 31.16 20.34 14.64
C TYR A 152 30.83 20.56 16.12
N ILE A 153 29.54 20.61 16.47
CA ILE A 153 29.10 20.87 17.87
C ILE A 153 29.22 19.61 18.73
N HIS A 154 28.79 18.45 18.22
CA HIS A 154 28.61 17.26 19.04
C HIS A 154 29.75 16.23 18.95
N MET A 155 30.62 16.32 17.93
CA MET A 155 31.73 15.40 17.68
C MET A 155 33.02 16.17 17.33
N PRO A 156 33.59 16.96 18.26
CA PRO A 156 34.70 17.86 17.95
C PRO A 156 35.95 17.19 17.38
N HIS A 157 36.17 15.90 17.66
CA HIS A 157 37.29 15.12 17.13
C HIS A 157 37.12 14.78 15.63
N LEU A 158 35.89 14.76 15.12
CA LEU A 158 35.60 14.57 13.69
C LEU A 158 35.42 15.91 12.95
N ALA A 159 35.33 17.03 13.67
CA ALA A 159 35.14 18.36 13.10
C ALA A 159 36.17 18.72 11.99
N PRO A 160 37.49 18.36 12.09
CA PRO A 160 38.42 18.61 10.99
C PRO A 160 38.11 17.93 9.66
N TYR A 161 37.20 16.95 9.64
CA TYR A 161 36.85 16.10 8.51
C TYR A 161 35.44 16.32 8.00
N ILE A 162 34.74 17.38 8.40
CA ILE A 162 33.34 17.66 8.03
C ILE A 162 33.15 17.82 6.51
N GLU A 163 34.19 18.20 5.76
CA GLU A 163 34.15 18.26 4.32
C GLU A 163 33.99 16.89 3.64
N ALA A 164 34.16 15.78 4.38
CA ALA A 164 33.82 14.46 3.88
C ALA A 164 32.30 14.22 3.79
N VAL A 165 31.48 15.07 4.45
CA VAL A 165 30.03 15.03 4.34
C VAL A 165 29.62 15.45 2.92
N HIS A 166 28.81 14.63 2.27
CA HIS A 166 28.31 14.87 0.91
C HIS A 166 29.44 14.99 -0.16
N ASN A 167 30.53 14.26 0.03
CA ASN A 167 31.68 14.28 -0.88
C ASN A 167 32.01 12.83 -1.31
N PRO A 168 32.15 12.52 -2.60
CA PRO A 168 31.95 13.35 -3.80
C PRO A 168 30.54 13.26 -4.43
N ASP A 169 29.52 13.17 -3.59
CA ASP A 169 28.14 12.91 -3.97
C ASP A 169 27.44 14.15 -4.58
N THR A 170 26.30 13.95 -5.27
CA THR A 170 25.36 15.00 -5.67
C THR A 170 24.07 14.92 -4.86
N SER A 171 23.20 15.93 -4.97
CA SER A 171 21.94 15.99 -4.26
C SER A 171 21.10 14.72 -4.38
N GLU A 172 21.06 14.13 -5.56
CA GLU A 172 20.30 12.91 -5.84
C GLU A 172 20.93 11.63 -5.23
N ASP A 173 22.24 11.62 -4.91
CA ASP A 173 22.86 10.52 -4.14
C ASP A 173 22.34 10.46 -2.70
N ASN A 174 21.73 11.54 -2.21
CA ASN A 174 20.99 11.58 -0.95
C ASN A 174 19.47 11.51 -1.19
N TRP A 175 18.88 12.48 -1.93
CA TRP A 175 17.44 12.59 -2.11
C TRP A 175 16.81 11.39 -2.82
N GLY A 176 17.41 10.84 -3.86
CA GLY A 176 16.93 9.64 -4.54
C GLY A 176 16.83 8.45 -3.59
N ASN A 177 17.78 8.32 -2.66
CA ASN A 177 17.75 7.28 -1.64
C ASN A 177 16.71 7.56 -0.54
N VAL A 178 16.45 8.83 -0.17
CA VAL A 178 15.30 9.22 0.69
C VAL A 178 14.00 8.76 0.07
N VAL A 179 13.81 8.98 -1.23
CA VAL A 179 12.62 8.55 -1.98
C VAL A 179 12.48 7.03 -1.93
N GLY A 180 13.53 6.28 -2.25
CA GLY A 180 13.53 4.81 -2.20
C GLY A 180 13.16 4.25 -0.83
N LEU A 181 13.76 4.80 0.25
CA LEU A 181 13.45 4.42 1.64
C LEU A 181 12.00 4.77 2.02
N THR A 182 11.53 5.95 1.61
CA THR A 182 10.17 6.41 1.92
C THR A 182 9.12 5.54 1.22
N LEU A 183 9.31 5.25 -0.06
CA LEU A 183 8.42 4.37 -0.81
C LEU A 183 8.44 2.94 -0.25
N SER A 184 9.59 2.42 0.14
CA SER A 184 9.68 1.10 0.76
C SER A 184 8.86 1.01 2.04
N GLU A 185 8.98 1.99 2.93
CA GLU A 185 8.22 2.05 4.18
C GLU A 185 6.72 2.26 3.91
N LEU A 186 6.36 3.17 3.01
CA LEU A 186 4.98 3.50 2.67
C LEU A 186 4.27 2.36 1.97
N VAL A 187 4.90 1.75 0.97
CA VAL A 187 4.30 0.68 0.16
C VAL A 187 4.33 -0.64 0.92
N PHE A 188 5.50 -1.12 1.31
CA PHE A 188 5.63 -2.47 1.88
C PHE A 188 5.30 -2.50 3.38
N GLY A 189 5.72 -1.49 4.13
CA GLY A 189 5.44 -1.40 5.56
C GLY A 189 3.97 -1.13 5.87
N HIS A 190 3.31 -0.28 5.10
CA HIS A 190 1.96 0.18 5.42
C HIS A 190 0.90 -0.25 4.40
N THR A 191 1.07 0.04 3.10
CA THR A 191 0.02 -0.17 2.09
C THR A 191 -0.26 -1.65 1.87
N VAL A 192 0.78 -2.46 1.67
CA VAL A 192 0.65 -3.91 1.53
C VAL A 192 0.05 -4.52 2.79
N SER A 193 0.48 -4.10 3.97
CA SER A 193 -0.08 -4.54 5.26
C SER A 193 -1.57 -4.21 5.39
N ALA A 194 -2.00 -3.05 4.90
CA ALA A 194 -3.41 -2.66 4.88
C ALA A 194 -4.25 -3.53 3.93
N TYR A 195 -3.72 -3.88 2.75
CA TYR A 195 -4.38 -4.79 1.80
C TYR A 195 -4.48 -6.22 2.36
N ILE A 196 -3.41 -6.74 2.95
CA ILE A 196 -3.42 -8.05 3.63
C ILE A 196 -4.50 -8.08 4.71
N SER A 197 -4.51 -7.06 5.59
CA SER A 197 -5.52 -6.94 6.64
C SER A 197 -6.95 -6.83 6.11
N PHE A 198 -7.15 -6.21 4.95
CA PHE A 198 -8.46 -6.16 4.29
C PHE A 198 -8.86 -7.54 3.75
N CYS A 199 -7.96 -8.27 3.09
CA CYS A 199 -8.20 -9.63 2.62
C CYS A 199 -8.55 -10.59 3.77
N GLU A 200 -7.80 -10.54 4.87
CA GLU A 200 -8.09 -11.34 6.07
C GLU A 200 -9.47 -11.05 6.65
N GLN A 201 -9.86 -9.78 6.70
CA GLN A 201 -11.21 -9.43 7.13
C GLN A 201 -12.28 -10.01 6.22
N LEU A 202 -12.07 -10.02 4.90
CA LEU A 202 -12.99 -10.64 3.94
C LEU A 202 -13.10 -12.15 4.16
N LEU A 203 -11.98 -12.85 4.40
CA LEU A 203 -12.00 -14.29 4.72
C LEU A 203 -12.71 -14.55 6.06
N ASN A 204 -12.47 -13.72 7.07
CA ASN A 204 -13.15 -13.84 8.36
C ASN A 204 -14.66 -13.54 8.24
N TYR A 205 -15.04 -12.63 7.33
CA TYR A 205 -16.45 -12.36 7.04
C TYR A 205 -17.13 -13.56 6.41
N VAL A 206 -16.45 -14.30 5.52
CA VAL A 206 -16.96 -15.58 4.98
C VAL A 206 -17.15 -16.59 6.10
N ASP A 207 -16.15 -16.78 6.96
CA ASP A 207 -16.24 -17.75 8.08
C ASP A 207 -17.36 -17.42 9.06
N SER A 208 -17.57 -16.15 9.38
CA SER A 208 -18.61 -15.73 10.34
C SER A 208 -20.04 -15.97 9.83
N HIS A 209 -20.20 -16.19 8.51
CA HIS A 209 -21.51 -16.38 7.89
C HIS A 209 -21.67 -17.73 7.18
N LYS A 210 -20.68 -18.62 7.24
CA LYS A 210 -20.69 -19.90 6.52
C LYS A 210 -21.85 -20.81 6.90
N GLU A 211 -22.35 -20.69 8.11
CA GLU A 211 -23.47 -21.49 8.64
C GLU A 211 -24.84 -20.85 8.42
N THR A 212 -24.92 -19.75 7.66
CA THR A 212 -26.18 -19.08 7.36
C THR A 212 -27.03 -19.99 6.46
N LYS A 213 -28.16 -20.48 6.99
CA LYS A 213 -29.11 -21.34 6.28
C LYS A 213 -30.01 -20.49 5.39
N ILE A 214 -29.97 -20.76 4.09
CA ILE A 214 -30.86 -20.14 3.10
C ILE A 214 -31.92 -21.14 2.62
N TRP A 215 -31.52 -22.39 2.48
CA TRP A 215 -32.33 -23.44 1.92
C TRP A 215 -32.22 -24.69 2.77
N GLU A 216 -33.31 -25.12 3.38
CA GLU A 216 -33.37 -26.38 4.10
C GLU A 216 -33.78 -27.49 3.14
N VAL A 217 -32.94 -28.51 3.05
CA VAL A 217 -33.25 -29.74 2.32
C VAL A 217 -33.30 -30.85 3.35
N PRO A 218 -34.41 -31.59 3.46
CA PRO A 218 -34.58 -32.63 4.48
C PRO A 218 -33.49 -33.72 4.50
N GLU A 219 -32.83 -33.91 3.33
CA GLU A 219 -31.83 -34.96 3.10
C GLU A 219 -30.39 -34.50 3.31
N ILE A 220 -30.15 -33.21 3.63
CA ILE A 220 -28.80 -32.65 3.83
C ILE A 220 -28.52 -32.58 5.32
N SER A 221 -27.43 -33.23 5.73
CA SER A 221 -26.89 -33.13 7.09
C SER A 221 -26.68 -31.67 7.53
N ALA A 222 -26.79 -31.38 8.80
CA ALA A 222 -26.54 -30.04 9.36
C ALA A 222 -25.14 -29.51 9.03
N ASN A 223 -24.18 -30.40 8.73
CA ASN A 223 -22.81 -30.06 8.30
C ASN A 223 -22.71 -29.66 6.83
N ASP A 224 -23.77 -29.76 6.05
CA ASP A 224 -23.81 -29.51 4.62
C ASP A 224 -24.42 -28.15 4.25
N ASN A 225 -24.53 -27.23 5.19
CA ASN A 225 -25.08 -25.91 4.94
C ASN A 225 -24.18 -25.12 3.99
N ILE A 226 -24.79 -24.59 2.94
CA ILE A 226 -24.15 -23.68 2.00
C ILE A 226 -24.89 -22.35 2.03
N PHE A 227 -24.17 -21.27 2.26
CA PHE A 227 -24.74 -19.94 2.13
C PHE A 227 -24.93 -19.61 0.66
N LEU A 228 -26.12 -19.90 0.14
CA LEU A 228 -26.54 -19.61 -1.23
C LEU A 228 -26.64 -18.10 -1.45
N LEU A 229 -26.26 -17.67 -2.66
CA LEU A 229 -26.43 -16.31 -3.10
C LEU A 229 -26.67 -16.30 -4.63
N PRO A 230 -27.71 -15.60 -5.14
CA PRO A 230 -27.91 -15.47 -6.57
C PRO A 230 -26.73 -14.79 -7.26
N ALA A 231 -26.37 -15.24 -8.43
CA ALA A 231 -25.39 -14.60 -9.30
C ALA A 231 -26.09 -13.85 -10.42
N PHE A 232 -25.48 -12.72 -10.82
CA PHE A 232 -26.02 -11.79 -11.79
C PHE A 232 -25.02 -11.55 -12.91
N THR A 233 -25.54 -11.47 -14.14
CA THR A 233 -24.85 -10.95 -15.32
C THR A 233 -25.76 -9.92 -15.99
N HIS A 234 -25.21 -8.84 -16.53
CA HIS A 234 -26.01 -7.79 -17.19
C HIS A 234 -27.18 -7.28 -16.31
N TRP A 235 -26.99 -7.24 -14.99
CA TRP A 235 -28.01 -6.86 -13.98
C TRP A 235 -29.22 -7.80 -13.93
N GLN A 236 -29.14 -8.96 -14.56
CA GLN A 236 -30.18 -9.99 -14.52
C GLN A 236 -29.70 -11.21 -13.74
N SER A 237 -30.63 -11.88 -13.07
CA SER A 237 -30.35 -13.13 -12.37
C SER A 237 -29.95 -14.21 -13.39
N ALA A 238 -28.85 -14.90 -13.15
CA ALA A 238 -28.26 -15.85 -14.09
C ALA A 238 -28.26 -17.29 -13.55
N THR A 239 -27.60 -17.51 -12.41
CA THR A 239 -27.45 -18.85 -11.80
C THR A 239 -27.43 -18.74 -10.28
N ASN A 240 -27.54 -19.89 -9.61
CA ASN A 240 -27.19 -20.01 -8.21
C ASN A 240 -25.67 -19.92 -8.02
N SER A 241 -25.25 -19.37 -6.90
CA SER A 241 -23.86 -19.23 -6.50
C SER A 241 -23.77 -19.31 -4.97
N THR A 242 -22.58 -19.00 -4.41
CA THR A 242 -22.37 -18.95 -2.96
C THR A 242 -21.76 -17.63 -2.53
N HIS A 243 -22.06 -17.25 -1.29
CA HIS A 243 -21.44 -16.10 -0.61
C HIS A 243 -19.90 -16.21 -0.63
N ALA A 244 -19.37 -17.38 -0.26
CA ALA A 244 -17.94 -17.65 -0.26
C ALA A 244 -17.30 -17.40 -1.62
N LYS A 245 -17.87 -17.96 -2.70
CA LYS A 245 -17.35 -17.77 -4.06
C LYS A 245 -17.26 -16.29 -4.42
N LYS A 246 -18.29 -15.50 -4.11
CA LYS A 246 -18.35 -14.08 -4.47
C LYS A 246 -17.22 -13.27 -3.83
N ILE A 247 -16.90 -13.54 -2.57
CA ILE A 247 -15.85 -12.83 -1.83
C ILE A 247 -14.46 -13.37 -2.20
N ILE A 248 -14.29 -14.69 -2.17
CA ILE A 248 -12.98 -15.32 -2.35
C ILE A 248 -12.41 -15.08 -3.74
N THR A 249 -13.26 -14.97 -4.76
CA THR A 249 -12.82 -14.57 -6.11
C THR A 249 -12.07 -13.24 -6.09
N SER A 250 -12.56 -12.23 -5.37
CA SER A 250 -11.88 -10.92 -5.26
C SER A 250 -10.61 -11.01 -4.40
N VAL A 251 -10.65 -11.73 -3.28
CA VAL A 251 -9.47 -11.92 -2.41
C VAL A 251 -8.35 -12.60 -3.19
N LYS A 252 -8.67 -13.63 -3.98
CA LYS A 252 -7.68 -14.34 -4.81
C LYS A 252 -6.95 -13.39 -5.75
N GLN A 253 -7.69 -12.56 -6.49
CA GLN A 253 -7.10 -11.60 -7.43
C GLN A 253 -6.18 -10.58 -6.71
N ILE A 254 -6.61 -10.09 -5.55
CA ILE A 254 -5.80 -9.16 -4.75
C ILE A 254 -4.51 -9.85 -4.27
N VAL A 255 -4.61 -11.08 -3.76
CA VAL A 255 -3.44 -11.84 -3.27
C VAL A 255 -2.46 -12.14 -4.40
N GLU A 256 -2.93 -12.50 -5.58
CA GLU A 256 -2.08 -12.73 -6.75
C GLU A 256 -1.29 -11.47 -7.12
N LEU A 257 -1.94 -10.30 -7.16
CA LEU A 257 -1.28 -9.02 -7.42
C LEU A 257 -0.29 -8.63 -6.31
N LEU A 258 -0.58 -8.94 -5.04
CA LEU A 258 0.38 -8.71 -3.95
C LEU A 258 1.64 -9.56 -4.11
N PHE A 259 1.52 -10.78 -4.65
CA PHE A 259 2.68 -11.63 -4.95
C PHE A 259 3.55 -11.08 -6.10
N GLU A 260 3.01 -10.29 -7.01
CA GLU A 260 3.81 -9.60 -8.05
C GLU A 260 4.84 -8.62 -7.46
N LEU A 261 4.56 -8.08 -6.27
CA LEU A 261 5.46 -7.18 -5.55
C LEU A 261 6.63 -7.92 -4.87
N LYS A 262 6.60 -9.26 -4.85
CA LYS A 262 7.50 -10.12 -4.10
C LYS A 262 8.54 -10.76 -5.01
N GLU A 263 9.74 -11.03 -4.47
CA GLU A 263 10.78 -11.84 -5.07
C GLU A 263 11.43 -12.72 -4.00
N GLY A 264 11.20 -14.03 -4.08
CA GLY A 264 11.67 -14.96 -3.05
C GLY A 264 11.03 -14.64 -1.68
N VAL A 265 11.84 -14.37 -0.68
CA VAL A 265 11.43 -14.08 0.70
C VAL A 265 11.36 -12.58 1.02
N VAL A 266 11.59 -11.71 0.04
CA VAL A 266 11.63 -10.26 0.19
C VAL A 266 10.67 -9.58 -0.79
N PHE A 267 10.24 -8.35 -0.49
CA PHE A 267 9.63 -7.48 -1.49
C PHE A 267 10.70 -6.93 -2.43
N LYS A 268 10.32 -6.73 -3.71
CA LYS A 268 11.20 -6.16 -4.74
C LYS A 268 11.60 -4.74 -4.32
N PRO A 269 12.88 -4.47 -4.02
CA PRO A 269 13.28 -3.18 -3.48
C PRO A 269 13.11 -2.06 -4.51
N PHE A 270 12.88 -0.84 -4.02
CA PHE A 270 12.92 0.37 -4.83
C PHE A 270 14.35 0.73 -5.23
N GLY A 271 14.51 1.58 -6.26
CA GLY A 271 15.80 2.01 -6.75
C GLY A 271 16.57 2.85 -5.72
N GLY A 272 17.89 2.73 -5.74
CA GLY A 272 18.81 3.56 -4.97
C GLY A 272 19.89 4.13 -5.88
N LYS A 273 20.27 5.40 -5.62
CA LYS A 273 21.18 6.19 -6.44
C LYS A 273 22.57 6.28 -5.81
N PHE A 274 23.59 6.02 -6.63
CA PHE A 274 24.99 6.30 -6.35
C PHE A 274 25.73 6.53 -7.66
N GLY A 275 26.58 7.57 -7.76
CA GLY A 275 27.37 7.79 -8.98
C GLY A 275 27.66 9.24 -9.34
N GLY A 276 27.33 10.21 -8.49
CA GLY A 276 27.62 11.63 -8.72
C GLY A 276 26.64 12.30 -9.69
N ILE A 277 27.00 13.45 -10.23
CA ILE A 277 26.10 14.38 -10.92
C ILE A 277 25.33 13.74 -12.08
N THR A 278 26.00 12.98 -12.92
CA THR A 278 25.42 12.37 -14.13
C THR A 278 25.62 10.84 -14.19
N GLY A 279 25.97 10.21 -13.06
CA GLY A 279 26.25 8.77 -13.02
C GLY A 279 27.58 8.35 -13.63
N THR A 280 28.47 9.29 -13.91
CA THR A 280 29.79 9.04 -14.54
C THR A 280 30.87 8.65 -13.54
N TYR A 281 30.64 8.85 -12.25
CA TYR A 281 31.63 8.62 -11.17
C TYR A 281 32.93 9.45 -11.31
N ASP A 282 32.95 10.46 -12.14
CA ASP A 282 34.12 11.27 -12.45
C ASP A 282 34.76 11.90 -11.20
N ALA A 283 33.95 12.50 -10.34
CA ALA A 283 34.41 13.06 -9.07
C ALA A 283 34.93 11.98 -8.10
N HIS A 284 34.33 10.79 -8.10
CA HIS A 284 34.75 9.67 -7.30
C HIS A 284 36.14 9.17 -7.71
N PHE A 285 36.35 8.94 -9.02
CA PHE A 285 37.64 8.53 -9.55
C PHE A 285 38.71 9.63 -9.47
N ALA A 286 38.32 10.92 -9.57
CA ALA A 286 39.25 12.02 -9.34
C ALA A 286 39.73 12.07 -7.88
N LEU A 287 38.88 11.69 -6.92
CA LEU A 287 39.23 11.68 -5.50
C LEU A 287 40.16 10.50 -5.15
N TYR A 288 39.79 9.29 -5.56
CA TYR A 288 40.59 8.07 -5.34
C TYR A 288 40.48 7.13 -6.56
N PRO A 289 41.44 7.22 -7.50
CA PRO A 289 41.36 6.51 -8.79
C PRO A 289 41.52 4.99 -8.66
N ASP A 290 42.08 4.51 -7.56
CA ASP A 290 42.36 3.09 -7.32
C ASP A 290 41.20 2.33 -6.67
N ILE A 291 40.09 3.01 -6.35
CA ILE A 291 38.93 2.40 -5.71
C ILE A 291 37.97 1.88 -6.80
N ASP A 292 37.45 0.66 -6.59
CA ASP A 292 36.29 0.18 -7.35
C ASP A 292 35.01 0.83 -6.80
N TRP A 293 34.71 2.03 -7.33
CA TRP A 293 33.54 2.81 -6.92
C TRP A 293 32.22 2.13 -7.31
N PHE A 294 32.21 1.28 -8.32
CA PHE A 294 31.02 0.54 -8.72
C PHE A 294 30.68 -0.54 -7.69
N ALA A 295 31.67 -1.30 -7.21
CA ALA A 295 31.49 -2.26 -6.15
C ALA A 295 31.07 -1.56 -4.83
N HIS A 296 31.77 -0.47 -4.45
CA HIS A 296 31.42 0.31 -3.27
C HIS A 296 30.01 0.90 -3.32
N GLY A 297 29.60 1.46 -4.44
CA GLY A 297 28.26 2.00 -4.65
C GLY A 297 27.19 0.92 -4.53
N ARG A 298 27.43 -0.27 -5.06
CA ARG A 298 26.55 -1.43 -4.92
C ARG A 298 26.40 -1.83 -3.46
N GLU A 299 27.51 -2.04 -2.76
CA GLU A 299 27.50 -2.43 -1.34
C GLU A 299 26.77 -1.40 -0.49
N TYR A 300 27.02 -0.11 -0.73
CA TYR A 300 26.35 0.97 -0.02
C TYR A 300 24.83 0.95 -0.23
N ILE A 301 24.36 0.95 -1.48
CA ILE A 301 22.94 0.97 -1.82
C ILE A 301 22.23 -0.29 -1.30
N GLU A 302 22.83 -1.46 -1.47
CA GLU A 302 22.25 -2.71 -0.98
C GLU A 302 22.23 -2.77 0.55
N SER A 303 23.19 -2.13 1.23
CA SER A 303 23.18 -1.98 2.71
C SER A 303 22.00 -1.15 3.23
N LEU A 304 21.45 -0.26 2.39
CA LEU A 304 20.22 0.49 2.67
C LEU A 304 18.95 -0.33 2.41
N GLY A 305 19.09 -1.52 1.84
CA GLY A 305 17.97 -2.37 1.42
C GLY A 305 17.35 -1.94 0.09
N LEU A 306 18.00 -1.05 -0.64
CA LEU A 306 17.57 -0.57 -1.96
C LEU A 306 18.18 -1.42 -3.09
N HIS A 307 17.68 -1.26 -4.30
CA HIS A 307 18.22 -1.88 -5.49
C HIS A 307 19.28 -0.97 -6.12
N TYR A 308 20.48 -1.48 -6.28
CA TYR A 308 21.52 -0.76 -7.01
C TYR A 308 21.26 -0.82 -8.51
N GLU A 309 21.08 0.32 -9.15
CA GLU A 309 21.07 0.45 -10.60
C GLU A 309 22.51 0.70 -11.09
N SER A 310 23.04 -0.21 -11.89
CA SER A 310 24.43 -0.14 -12.37
C SER A 310 24.69 0.99 -13.37
N MET A 311 23.62 1.48 -13.99
CA MET A 311 23.67 2.60 -14.95
C MET A 311 22.58 3.59 -14.53
N VAL A 312 23.00 4.75 -14.10
CA VAL A 312 22.12 5.83 -13.64
C VAL A 312 22.51 7.15 -14.33
N ASN A 313 21.56 8.05 -14.43
CA ASN A 313 21.77 9.45 -14.74
C ASN A 313 21.94 10.26 -13.45
N GLN A 314 21.52 11.51 -13.39
CA GLN A 314 21.47 12.25 -12.12
C GLN A 314 20.56 11.56 -11.09
N SER A 315 19.54 10.84 -11.53
CA SER A 315 18.65 10.05 -10.68
C SER A 315 18.52 8.61 -11.20
N VAL A 316 17.85 7.75 -10.42
CA VAL A 316 17.44 6.41 -10.85
C VAL A 316 16.40 6.49 -11.97
N SER A 317 16.17 5.36 -12.66
CA SER A 317 15.20 5.30 -13.78
C SER A 317 13.73 5.43 -13.35
N TYR A 318 13.42 5.21 -12.08
CA TYR A 318 12.06 5.10 -11.51
C TYR A 318 11.15 4.06 -12.19
N THR A 319 11.72 3.18 -13.00
CA THR A 319 10.95 2.11 -13.66
C THR A 319 10.33 1.14 -12.65
N ARG A 320 11.06 0.81 -11.58
CA ARG A 320 10.58 -0.07 -10.50
C ARG A 320 9.43 0.58 -9.72
N GLU A 321 9.57 1.85 -9.38
CA GLU A 321 8.57 2.67 -8.71
C GLU A 321 7.27 2.67 -9.53
N ALA A 322 7.38 2.94 -10.82
CA ALA A 322 6.25 2.94 -11.74
C ALA A 322 5.55 1.57 -11.84
N GLN A 323 6.32 0.47 -11.89
CA GLN A 323 5.74 -0.88 -11.88
C GLN A 323 4.95 -1.15 -10.59
N HIS A 324 5.50 -0.81 -9.44
CA HIS A 324 4.83 -1.00 -8.15
C HIS A 324 3.55 -0.17 -8.07
N LEU A 325 3.60 1.11 -8.46
CA LEU A 325 2.42 1.99 -8.47
C LEU A 325 1.31 1.45 -9.38
N ARG A 326 1.65 0.90 -10.56
CA ARG A 326 0.68 0.25 -11.46
C ARG A 326 0.06 -1.00 -10.84
N THR A 327 0.85 -1.81 -10.13
CA THR A 327 0.32 -2.97 -9.40
C THR A 327 -0.64 -2.54 -8.28
N LEU A 328 -0.35 -1.44 -7.55
CA LEU A 328 -1.28 -0.87 -6.56
C LEU A 328 -2.58 -0.40 -7.21
N CYS A 329 -2.52 0.20 -8.42
CA CYS A 329 -3.73 0.55 -9.19
C CYS A 329 -4.58 -0.68 -9.50
N ASN A 330 -3.97 -1.79 -9.90
CA ASN A 330 -4.65 -3.04 -10.19
C ASN A 330 -5.31 -3.63 -8.94
N ILE A 331 -4.64 -3.60 -7.79
CA ILE A 331 -5.20 -4.01 -6.49
C ILE A 331 -6.42 -3.15 -6.15
N ASN A 332 -6.29 -1.83 -6.24
CA ASN A 332 -7.39 -0.91 -5.99
C ASN A 332 -8.59 -1.19 -6.93
N ALA A 333 -8.34 -1.53 -8.19
CA ALA A 333 -9.39 -1.87 -9.16
C ALA A 333 -10.19 -3.12 -8.73
N GLN A 334 -9.52 -4.15 -8.19
CA GLN A 334 -10.21 -5.32 -7.64
C GLN A 334 -11.04 -4.97 -6.40
N ILE A 335 -10.54 -4.10 -5.53
CA ILE A 335 -11.27 -3.64 -4.35
C ILE A 335 -12.47 -2.77 -4.75
N ILE A 336 -12.34 -1.92 -5.77
CA ILE A 336 -13.45 -1.13 -6.34
C ILE A 336 -14.54 -2.05 -6.87
N LYS A 337 -14.15 -3.09 -7.63
CA LYS A 337 -15.09 -4.09 -8.14
C LYS A 337 -15.83 -4.78 -7.00
N PHE A 338 -15.11 -5.29 -6.00
CA PHE A 338 -15.70 -5.90 -4.82
C PHE A 338 -16.69 -4.95 -4.11
N ALA A 339 -16.29 -3.70 -3.88
CA ALA A 339 -17.13 -2.72 -3.18
C ALA A 339 -18.43 -2.41 -3.93
N ASN A 340 -18.38 -2.31 -5.26
CA ASN A 340 -19.57 -2.11 -6.09
C ASN A 340 -20.48 -3.34 -6.09
N ASP A 341 -19.93 -4.54 -6.26
CA ASP A 341 -20.67 -5.79 -6.23
C ASP A 341 -21.36 -6.01 -4.87
N PHE A 342 -20.64 -5.79 -3.79
CA PHE A 342 -21.19 -5.98 -2.44
C PHE A 342 -22.24 -4.91 -2.11
N ARG A 343 -22.01 -3.66 -2.52
CA ARG A 343 -22.99 -2.59 -2.40
C ARG A 343 -24.31 -2.92 -3.08
N PHE A 344 -24.26 -3.56 -4.27
CA PHE A 344 -25.46 -4.03 -4.95
C PHE A 344 -26.25 -5.03 -4.10
N LEU A 345 -25.56 -5.95 -3.43
CA LEU A 345 -26.20 -6.96 -2.58
C LEU A 345 -26.87 -6.37 -1.31
N VAL A 346 -26.41 -5.21 -0.86
CA VAL A 346 -26.96 -4.51 0.32
C VAL A 346 -28.05 -3.51 -0.08
N SER A 347 -28.06 -3.03 -1.33
CA SER A 347 -29.02 -2.03 -1.80
C SER A 347 -30.38 -2.63 -2.11
N CYS A 348 -31.44 -1.80 -2.06
CA CYS A 348 -32.71 -2.12 -2.71
C CYS A 348 -32.54 -2.09 -4.24
N PRO A 349 -33.12 -3.03 -5.00
CA PRO A 349 -34.01 -4.12 -4.60
C PRO A 349 -33.30 -5.42 -4.17
N GLY A 350 -31.97 -5.46 -4.16
CA GLY A 350 -31.21 -6.67 -3.83
C GLY A 350 -31.50 -7.15 -2.41
N GLN A 351 -31.18 -6.34 -1.43
CA GLN A 351 -31.39 -6.59 0.01
C GLN A 351 -31.07 -8.04 0.48
N PHE A 352 -30.04 -8.63 -0.13
CA PHE A 352 -29.54 -9.95 0.30
C PHE A 352 -28.71 -9.83 1.57
N PHE A 353 -28.24 -8.61 1.82
CA PHE A 353 -27.67 -8.18 3.08
C PHE A 353 -28.39 -6.92 3.56
N VAL A 354 -28.44 -6.74 4.85
CA VAL A 354 -28.99 -5.53 5.47
C VAL A 354 -27.93 -4.88 6.33
N LYS A 355 -27.91 -3.56 6.34
CA LYS A 355 -27.06 -2.80 7.22
C LYS A 355 -27.72 -2.72 8.61
N LYS A 356 -27.03 -3.20 9.64
CA LYS A 356 -27.48 -3.09 11.02
C LYS A 356 -27.66 -1.63 11.42
N LEU A 357 -28.81 -1.34 12.00
CA LEU A 357 -29.06 -0.05 12.64
C LEU A 357 -28.33 0.00 13.98
N VAL A 358 -27.64 1.08 14.23
CA VAL A 358 -26.97 1.33 15.52
C VAL A 358 -27.77 2.41 16.25
N PRO A 359 -28.28 2.13 17.46
CA PRO A 359 -29.03 3.12 18.24
C PRO A 359 -28.27 4.45 18.35
N GLY A 360 -28.97 5.57 18.19
CA GLY A 360 -28.38 6.90 18.22
C GLY A 360 -27.66 7.36 16.94
N ARG A 361 -27.40 6.49 15.97
CA ARG A 361 -26.82 6.88 14.70
C ARG A 361 -27.88 7.40 13.72
N LYS A 362 -27.60 8.55 13.09
CA LYS A 362 -28.40 9.09 11.99
C LYS A 362 -27.87 8.54 10.67
N GLY A 363 -28.63 7.66 10.01
CA GLY A 363 -28.30 7.12 8.67
C GLY A 363 -28.58 8.12 7.55
N SER A 364 -29.47 9.08 7.79
CA SER A 364 -29.82 10.19 6.91
C SER A 364 -30.12 11.43 7.78
N SER A 365 -29.88 12.62 7.25
CA SER A 365 -30.16 13.88 7.95
C SER A 365 -31.66 14.23 7.96
N SER A 366 -32.41 13.75 6.95
CA SER A 366 -33.81 14.14 6.72
C SER A 366 -34.81 13.00 6.85
N ASN A 367 -34.38 11.74 6.65
CA ASN A 367 -35.26 10.58 6.71
C ASN A 367 -34.79 9.62 7.81
N PRO A 368 -35.50 9.51 8.95
CA PRO A 368 -35.08 8.68 10.08
C PRO A 368 -35.01 7.16 9.77
N GLY A 369 -35.81 6.68 8.81
CA GLY A 369 -35.85 5.28 8.38
C GLY A 369 -34.82 4.91 7.31
N LYS A 370 -34.02 5.87 6.83
CA LYS A 370 -33.07 5.64 5.74
C LYS A 370 -31.65 5.40 6.24
N THR A 371 -31.03 4.32 5.76
CA THR A 371 -29.63 3.99 6.05
C THR A 371 -28.81 4.04 4.76
N ASN A 372 -28.01 5.09 4.59
CA ASN A 372 -27.20 5.27 3.40
C ASN A 372 -25.94 4.38 3.41
N LEU A 373 -25.55 3.89 2.23
CA LEU A 373 -24.34 3.08 2.01
C LEU A 373 -23.11 3.95 1.64
N TRP A 374 -23.01 5.12 2.23
CA TRP A 374 -22.04 6.17 1.90
C TRP A 374 -20.57 5.75 2.06
N ASN A 375 -20.29 4.76 2.91
CA ASN A 375 -18.92 4.28 3.05
C ASN A 375 -18.45 3.49 1.82
N PHE A 376 -19.32 2.68 1.20
CA PHE A 376 -19.01 2.06 -0.10
C PHE A 376 -18.80 3.12 -1.18
N GLU A 377 -19.70 4.11 -1.26
CA GLU A 377 -19.62 5.20 -2.24
C GLU A 377 -18.33 5.99 -2.09
N GLY A 378 -18.02 6.42 -0.86
CA GLY A 378 -16.82 7.17 -0.55
C GLY A 378 -15.54 6.38 -0.80
N ALA A 379 -15.52 5.09 -0.44
CA ALA A 379 -14.36 4.22 -0.68
C ALA A 379 -14.06 4.05 -2.18
N VAL A 380 -15.09 3.80 -2.99
CA VAL A 380 -14.93 3.69 -4.46
C VAL A 380 -14.35 4.98 -5.05
N LYS A 381 -14.83 6.15 -4.62
CA LYS A 381 -14.31 7.45 -5.12
C LYS A 381 -12.88 7.71 -4.67
N LEU A 382 -12.54 7.37 -3.43
CA LEU A 382 -11.20 7.53 -2.88
C LEU A 382 -10.19 6.61 -3.57
N LEU A 383 -10.53 5.33 -3.81
CA LEU A 383 -9.66 4.41 -4.55
C LEU A 383 -9.45 4.85 -6.01
N LYS A 384 -10.50 5.36 -6.67
CA LYS A 384 -10.36 5.95 -8.00
C LYS A 384 -9.45 7.17 -7.99
N LYS A 385 -9.53 8.02 -6.95
CA LYS A 385 -8.61 9.15 -6.78
C LYS A 385 -7.17 8.66 -6.63
N SER A 386 -6.91 7.67 -5.76
CA SER A 386 -5.57 7.09 -5.63
C SER A 386 -5.04 6.54 -6.95
N ASN A 387 -5.88 5.85 -7.73
CA ASN A 387 -5.46 5.30 -9.03
C ASN A 387 -5.06 6.39 -10.03
N VAL A 388 -5.75 7.54 -10.04
CA VAL A 388 -5.36 8.68 -10.88
C VAL A 388 -3.98 9.18 -10.47
N LEU A 389 -3.75 9.37 -9.16
CA LEU A 389 -2.49 9.86 -8.62
C LEU A 389 -1.35 8.86 -8.83
N PHE A 390 -1.58 7.58 -8.57
CA PHE A 390 -0.57 6.52 -8.81
C PHE A 390 -0.21 6.38 -10.30
N THR A 391 -1.18 6.50 -11.19
CA THR A 391 -0.94 6.48 -12.64
C THR A 391 -0.15 7.70 -13.08
N PHE A 392 -0.49 8.88 -12.57
CA PHE A 392 0.23 10.12 -12.79
C PHE A 392 1.68 9.97 -12.33
N LEU A 393 1.92 9.60 -11.08
CA LEU A 393 3.28 9.37 -10.55
C LEU A 393 4.05 8.32 -11.35
N ALA A 394 3.41 7.20 -11.72
CA ALA A 394 4.06 6.15 -12.50
C ALA A 394 4.46 6.59 -13.91
N THR A 395 3.93 7.68 -14.41
CA THR A 395 4.28 8.30 -15.70
C THR A 395 5.31 9.39 -15.49
N GLU A 396 5.02 10.36 -14.64
CA GLU A 396 5.83 11.56 -14.46
C GLU A 396 7.20 11.28 -13.84
N LEU A 397 7.30 10.28 -12.96
CA LEU A 397 8.60 9.92 -12.38
C LEU A 397 9.61 9.42 -13.43
N GLN A 398 9.14 8.92 -14.56
CA GLN A 398 9.97 8.44 -15.68
C GLN A 398 10.17 9.52 -16.76
N ASP A 399 9.39 10.60 -16.73
CA ASP A 399 9.46 11.69 -17.69
C ASP A 399 10.42 12.77 -17.20
N TYR A 400 11.62 12.78 -17.75
CA TYR A 400 12.66 13.76 -17.45
C TYR A 400 13.55 14.00 -18.67
N THR A 401 14.15 15.18 -18.73
CA THR A 401 14.97 15.61 -19.85
C THR A 401 16.44 15.40 -19.58
N GLN A 402 17.19 14.91 -20.57
CA GLN A 402 18.63 14.65 -20.52
C GLN A 402 19.01 13.79 -19.31
N GLU A 403 20.01 14.20 -18.55
CA GLU A 403 20.51 13.44 -17.40
C GLU A 403 19.63 13.61 -16.15
N GLY A 404 18.78 14.65 -16.08
CA GLY A 404 17.86 14.89 -14.99
C GLY A 404 17.28 16.30 -14.95
N ASP A 405 16.17 16.46 -14.24
CA ASP A 405 15.54 17.72 -13.88
C ASP A 405 14.93 17.67 -12.47
N MET A 406 14.44 18.80 -11.96
CA MET A 406 13.92 18.93 -10.60
C MET A 406 12.43 18.56 -10.43
N GLY A 407 11.70 18.29 -11.53
CA GLY A 407 10.25 18.05 -11.50
C GLY A 407 9.83 16.91 -10.56
N ARG A 408 10.59 15.83 -10.54
CA ARG A 408 10.33 14.65 -9.70
C ARG A 408 10.44 14.94 -8.21
N SER A 409 11.40 15.79 -7.81
CA SER A 409 11.59 16.17 -6.40
C SER A 409 10.33 16.82 -5.83
N VAL A 410 9.68 17.69 -6.61
CA VAL A 410 8.44 18.38 -6.22
C VAL A 410 7.31 17.38 -6.00
N LEU A 411 7.14 16.40 -6.91
CA LEU A 411 6.09 15.37 -6.81
C LEU A 411 6.25 14.50 -5.56
N MET A 412 7.49 14.14 -5.22
CA MET A 412 7.76 13.25 -4.09
C MET A 412 7.59 13.89 -2.72
N ARG A 413 7.57 15.23 -2.62
CA ARG A 413 7.34 15.94 -1.35
C ARG A 413 5.92 15.75 -0.81
N ASP A 414 4.92 15.53 -1.67
CA ASP A 414 3.51 15.33 -1.27
C ASP A 414 3.01 13.89 -1.41
N ILE A 415 3.91 12.92 -1.54
CA ILE A 415 3.58 11.50 -1.76
C ILE A 415 2.63 10.92 -0.69
N GLY A 416 2.68 11.43 0.53
CA GLY A 416 1.79 11.02 1.62
C GLY A 416 0.32 11.31 1.33
N THR A 417 0.03 12.42 0.64
CA THR A 417 -1.32 12.79 0.22
C THR A 417 -1.87 11.78 -0.79
N ASP A 418 -1.05 11.34 -1.73
CA ASP A 418 -1.45 10.43 -2.80
C ASP A 418 -1.90 9.09 -2.25
N PHE A 419 -1.22 8.58 -1.23
CA PHE A 419 -1.55 7.32 -0.56
C PHE A 419 -2.70 7.42 0.44
N SER A 420 -2.95 8.60 1.03
CA SER A 420 -3.94 8.79 2.10
C SER A 420 -5.34 8.30 1.73
N SER A 421 -5.74 8.50 0.49
CA SER A 421 -7.05 8.10 -0.03
C SER A 421 -7.27 6.59 0.01
N THR A 422 -6.23 5.78 -0.24
CA THR A 422 -6.29 4.31 -0.14
C THR A 422 -6.59 3.87 1.29
N PHE A 423 -5.88 4.40 2.28
CA PHE A 423 -6.08 4.04 3.69
C PHE A 423 -7.47 4.42 4.20
N ILE A 424 -7.93 5.62 3.85
CA ILE A 424 -9.29 6.07 4.21
C ILE A 424 -10.35 5.17 3.57
N ALA A 425 -10.15 4.75 2.32
CA ALA A 425 -11.06 3.87 1.61
C ALA A 425 -11.16 2.49 2.26
N LEU A 426 -10.03 1.87 2.56
CA LEU A 426 -9.97 0.55 3.22
C LEU A 426 -10.63 0.59 4.59
N ASP A 427 -10.37 1.61 5.39
CA ASP A 427 -11.00 1.78 6.71
C ASP A 427 -12.53 1.95 6.60
N ARG A 428 -13.02 2.70 5.60
CA ARG A 428 -14.45 2.81 5.32
C ARG A 428 -15.07 1.47 4.95
N LEU A 429 -14.43 0.69 4.07
CA LEU A 429 -14.92 -0.62 3.65
C LEU A 429 -14.96 -1.59 4.83
N LYS A 430 -13.89 -1.62 5.64
CA LYS A 430 -13.82 -2.46 6.84
C LYS A 430 -14.97 -2.19 7.81
N ARG A 431 -15.26 -0.93 8.06
CA ARG A 431 -16.38 -0.53 8.96
C ARG A 431 -17.74 -0.86 8.37
N GLU A 432 -17.93 -0.69 7.06
CA GLU A 432 -19.22 -0.94 6.43
C GLU A 432 -19.53 -2.44 6.38
N LEU A 433 -18.54 -3.28 6.02
CA LEU A 433 -18.69 -4.74 6.00
C LEU A 433 -19.10 -5.30 7.37
N ASN A 434 -18.49 -4.83 8.45
CA ASN A 434 -18.83 -5.26 9.81
C ASN A 434 -20.27 -4.89 10.20
N GLY A 435 -20.85 -3.90 9.55
CA GLY A 435 -22.24 -3.47 9.76
C GLY A 435 -23.25 -4.20 8.89
N CYS A 436 -22.82 -4.99 7.88
CA CYS A 436 -23.73 -5.69 6.98
C CYS A 436 -23.94 -7.15 7.43
N VAL A 437 -25.18 -7.59 7.49
CA VAL A 437 -25.54 -8.97 7.84
C VAL A 437 -26.42 -9.60 6.77
N PRO A 438 -26.37 -10.93 6.58
CA PRO A 438 -27.23 -11.62 5.64
C PRO A 438 -28.72 -11.41 5.93
N ASN A 439 -29.53 -11.46 4.88
CA ASN A 439 -30.99 -11.51 4.93
C ASN A 439 -31.48 -12.84 4.32
N PRO A 440 -31.47 -13.94 5.09
CA PRO A 440 -31.79 -15.28 4.56
C PRO A 440 -33.17 -15.38 3.96
N GLU A 441 -34.18 -14.77 4.58
CA GLU A 441 -35.55 -14.80 4.11
C GLU A 441 -35.70 -14.17 2.71
N ASN A 442 -35.05 -13.04 2.49
CA ASN A 442 -35.11 -12.36 1.20
C ASN A 442 -34.32 -13.09 0.11
N ILE A 443 -33.20 -13.70 0.47
CA ILE A 443 -32.42 -14.55 -0.45
C ILE A 443 -33.27 -15.77 -0.85
N LYS A 444 -33.89 -16.45 0.10
CA LYS A 444 -34.76 -17.59 -0.16
C LYS A 444 -35.94 -17.20 -1.05
N ARG A 445 -36.66 -16.12 -0.70
CA ARG A 445 -37.77 -15.60 -1.50
C ARG A 445 -37.35 -15.28 -2.94
N PHE A 446 -36.15 -14.72 -3.13
CA PHE A 446 -35.63 -14.42 -4.46
C PHE A 446 -35.39 -15.72 -5.25
N ILE A 447 -34.75 -16.72 -4.65
CA ILE A 447 -34.50 -18.02 -5.31
C ILE A 447 -35.82 -18.70 -5.68
N ASP A 448 -36.84 -18.66 -4.81
CA ASP A 448 -38.19 -19.22 -5.07
C ASP A 448 -38.92 -18.48 -6.20
N ASN A 449 -38.72 -17.18 -6.34
CA ASN A 449 -39.36 -16.40 -7.40
C ASN A 449 -38.63 -16.49 -8.75
N TYR A 450 -37.42 -17.05 -8.78
CA TYR A 450 -36.63 -17.17 -10.02
C TYR A 450 -36.12 -18.59 -10.26
N PRO A 451 -37.03 -19.56 -10.62
CA PRO A 451 -36.62 -20.93 -10.97
C PRO A 451 -35.67 -20.95 -12.17
N SER A 452 -35.64 -19.89 -12.99
CA SER A 452 -34.67 -19.67 -14.08
C SER A 452 -33.22 -19.85 -13.67
N LEU A 453 -32.88 -19.65 -12.39
CA LEU A 453 -31.53 -19.90 -11.84
C LEU A 453 -31.06 -21.35 -11.97
N CYS A 454 -31.97 -22.30 -12.26
CA CYS A 454 -31.66 -23.73 -12.43
C CYS A 454 -31.76 -24.19 -13.89
N MET A 455 -32.32 -23.38 -14.79
CA MET A 455 -32.70 -23.82 -16.12
C MET A 455 -31.56 -24.18 -17.06
N SER A 456 -30.40 -23.50 -16.89
CA SER A 456 -29.24 -23.82 -17.73
C SER A 456 -28.75 -25.25 -17.51
N THR A 457 -28.80 -25.77 -16.31
CA THR A 457 -28.40 -27.15 -16.01
C THR A 457 -29.37 -28.16 -16.60
N MET A 458 -30.67 -27.91 -16.50
CA MET A 458 -31.70 -28.79 -17.03
C MET A 458 -31.63 -28.94 -18.56
N GLN A 459 -31.49 -27.82 -19.27
CA GLN A 459 -31.39 -27.91 -20.73
C GLN A 459 -30.15 -28.70 -21.18
N TYR A 460 -29.04 -28.65 -20.46
CA TYR A 460 -27.84 -29.43 -20.79
C TYR A 460 -27.99 -30.91 -20.45
N VAL A 461 -28.73 -31.27 -19.38
CA VAL A 461 -29.11 -32.66 -19.10
C VAL A 461 -29.95 -33.19 -20.23
N LEU A 462 -31.01 -32.48 -20.63
CA LEU A 462 -31.86 -32.90 -21.76
C LEU A 462 -31.09 -33.06 -23.08
N LYS A 463 -30.12 -32.19 -23.36
CA LYS A 463 -29.25 -32.32 -24.55
C LYS A 463 -28.34 -33.55 -24.46
N ARG A 464 -27.80 -33.86 -23.28
CA ARG A 464 -27.00 -35.07 -23.03
C ARG A 464 -27.82 -36.32 -23.27
N GLU A 465 -29.08 -36.33 -22.86
CA GLU A 465 -30.03 -37.45 -23.06
C GLU A 465 -30.68 -37.45 -24.46
N HIS A 466 -30.12 -36.68 -25.37
CA HIS A 466 -30.59 -36.63 -26.77
C HIS A 466 -32.09 -36.34 -26.93
N TYR A 467 -32.63 -35.47 -26.06
CA TYR A 467 -34.03 -35.02 -26.14
C TYR A 467 -34.35 -34.53 -27.55
N GLN A 468 -35.44 -35.08 -28.17
CA GLN A 468 -35.80 -34.84 -29.57
C GLN A 468 -36.46 -33.48 -29.84
N GLY A 469 -36.76 -32.70 -28.80
CA GLY A 469 -37.29 -31.35 -28.90
C GLY A 469 -36.21 -30.27 -28.68
N ASP A 470 -36.62 -29.01 -28.76
CA ASP A 470 -35.77 -27.88 -28.39
C ASP A 470 -35.78 -27.68 -26.86
N ALA A 471 -34.77 -28.22 -26.18
CA ALA A 471 -34.65 -28.16 -24.73
C ALA A 471 -34.68 -26.71 -24.20
N TYR A 472 -34.10 -25.74 -24.91
CA TYR A 472 -34.13 -24.34 -24.51
C TYR A 472 -35.56 -23.77 -24.54
N ARG A 473 -36.29 -24.02 -25.65
CA ARG A 473 -37.66 -23.54 -25.84
C ARG A 473 -38.63 -24.16 -24.85
N GLU A 474 -38.45 -25.44 -24.52
CA GLU A 474 -39.27 -26.10 -23.51
C GLU A 474 -39.09 -25.45 -22.14
N MET A 475 -37.82 -25.20 -21.70
CA MET A 475 -37.57 -24.51 -20.46
C MET A 475 -38.17 -23.10 -20.49
N GLN A 476 -38.00 -22.36 -21.57
CA GLN A 476 -38.54 -21.02 -21.73
C GLN A 476 -40.08 -21.00 -21.62
N ARG A 477 -40.76 -21.95 -22.25
CA ARG A 477 -42.23 -22.05 -22.24
C ARG A 477 -42.77 -22.28 -20.83
N MET A 478 -42.08 -23.07 -20.03
CA MET A 478 -42.46 -23.32 -18.62
C MET A 478 -42.22 -22.12 -17.71
N LEU A 479 -41.22 -21.28 -18.04
CA LEU A 479 -40.83 -20.11 -17.25
C LEU A 479 -41.64 -18.84 -17.52
N ILE A 480 -42.33 -18.75 -18.66
CA ILE A 480 -43.05 -17.54 -19.04
C ILE A 480 -44.56 -17.77 -18.91
N ASN A 481 -45.20 -16.89 -18.14
CA ASN A 481 -46.66 -16.87 -18.03
C ASN A 481 -47.31 -16.25 -19.26
N THR A 482 -48.61 -16.43 -19.44
CA THR A 482 -49.36 -15.90 -20.56
C THR A 482 -49.37 -14.37 -20.64
N ASP A 483 -49.18 -13.70 -19.52
CA ASP A 483 -49.05 -12.23 -19.41
C ASP A 483 -47.61 -11.73 -19.63
N GLY A 484 -46.68 -12.62 -19.94
CA GLY A 484 -45.27 -12.31 -20.15
C GLY A 484 -44.44 -12.18 -18.87
N SER A 485 -45.03 -12.38 -17.69
CA SER A 485 -44.28 -12.42 -16.43
C SER A 485 -43.51 -13.74 -16.25
N TYR A 486 -42.50 -13.75 -15.38
CA TYR A 486 -41.81 -14.99 -15.01
C TYR A 486 -42.62 -15.79 -14.00
N ALA A 487 -42.70 -17.10 -14.24
CA ALA A 487 -43.30 -18.06 -13.32
C ALA A 487 -42.46 -18.17 -12.03
N THR A 488 -43.11 -18.13 -10.90
CA THR A 488 -42.54 -18.51 -9.61
C THR A 488 -42.27 -20.01 -9.54
N ARG A 489 -41.53 -20.48 -8.54
CA ARG A 489 -41.30 -21.91 -8.34
C ARG A 489 -42.62 -22.70 -8.19
N ILE A 490 -43.59 -22.12 -7.48
CA ILE A 490 -44.92 -22.73 -7.28
C ILE A 490 -45.65 -22.95 -8.61
N GLU A 491 -45.54 -21.99 -9.51
CA GLU A 491 -46.19 -22.08 -10.85
C GLU A 491 -45.39 -22.95 -11.83
N PHE A 492 -44.07 -22.94 -11.72
CA PHE A 492 -43.16 -23.69 -12.57
C PHE A 492 -43.23 -25.20 -12.30
N MET A 493 -43.19 -25.64 -11.04
CA MET A 493 -43.09 -27.07 -10.70
C MET A 493 -44.22 -27.94 -11.31
N PRO A 494 -45.52 -27.56 -11.27
CA PRO A 494 -46.56 -28.35 -11.93
C PRO A 494 -46.37 -28.46 -13.43
N ARG A 495 -45.92 -27.42 -14.10
CA ARG A 495 -45.62 -27.43 -15.55
C ARG A 495 -44.44 -28.35 -15.85
N PHE A 496 -43.44 -28.34 -15.00
CA PHE A 496 -42.26 -29.18 -15.13
C PHE A 496 -42.58 -30.67 -14.95
N GLU A 497 -43.37 -31.01 -13.93
CA GLU A 497 -43.84 -32.39 -13.72
C GLU A 497 -44.69 -32.89 -14.91
N LYS A 498 -45.59 -32.05 -15.42
CA LYS A 498 -46.38 -32.36 -16.63
C LYS A 498 -45.48 -32.58 -17.86
N PHE A 499 -44.50 -31.73 -18.08
CA PHE A 499 -43.54 -31.88 -19.19
C PHE A 499 -42.79 -33.22 -19.11
N MET A 500 -42.27 -33.59 -17.92
CA MET A 500 -41.56 -34.86 -17.73
C MET A 500 -42.44 -36.06 -18.02
N ALA A 501 -43.71 -36.01 -17.60
CA ALA A 501 -44.68 -37.06 -17.85
C ALA A 501 -45.03 -37.18 -19.34
N GLU A 502 -45.28 -36.07 -20.03
CA GLU A 502 -45.60 -36.03 -21.48
C GLU A 502 -44.42 -36.47 -22.34
N ALA A 503 -43.18 -36.15 -21.93
CA ALA A 503 -41.97 -36.57 -22.62
C ALA A 503 -41.62 -38.05 -22.39
N SER A 504 -42.34 -38.75 -21.50
CA SER A 504 -42.12 -40.17 -21.17
C SER A 504 -40.67 -40.47 -20.75
N PHE A 505 -40.06 -39.59 -19.97
CA PHE A 505 -38.69 -39.79 -19.48
C PHE A 505 -38.60 -40.97 -18.52
N SER A 506 -37.42 -41.59 -18.44
CA SER A 506 -37.20 -42.65 -17.45
C SER A 506 -37.32 -42.11 -16.02
N PRO A 507 -37.69 -42.96 -15.05
CA PRO A 507 -37.72 -42.54 -13.63
C PRO A 507 -36.41 -41.92 -13.16
N GLU A 508 -35.27 -42.47 -13.59
CA GLU A 508 -33.92 -42.02 -13.25
C GLU A 508 -33.66 -40.60 -13.79
N LEU A 509 -34.03 -40.34 -15.05
CA LEU A 509 -33.90 -39.01 -15.64
C LEU A 509 -34.82 -38.00 -14.96
N CYS A 510 -36.05 -38.38 -14.64
CA CYS A 510 -36.98 -37.53 -13.90
C CYS A 510 -36.41 -37.15 -12.53
N GLU A 511 -35.82 -38.10 -11.79
CA GLU A 511 -35.18 -37.83 -10.50
C GLU A 511 -33.96 -36.95 -10.66
N GLU A 512 -33.13 -37.16 -11.65
CA GLU A 512 -32.01 -36.28 -11.97
C GLU A 512 -32.48 -34.85 -12.26
N LEU A 513 -33.45 -34.67 -13.11
CA LEU A 513 -34.01 -33.36 -13.45
C LEU A 513 -34.59 -32.64 -12.22
N ARG A 514 -35.36 -33.37 -11.35
CA ARG A 514 -35.83 -32.81 -10.09
C ARG A 514 -34.68 -32.38 -9.18
N SER A 515 -33.61 -33.17 -9.15
CA SER A 515 -32.43 -32.84 -8.33
C SER A 515 -31.75 -31.55 -8.77
N HIS A 516 -31.82 -31.18 -10.03
CA HIS A 516 -31.33 -29.90 -10.55
C HIS A 516 -32.18 -28.70 -10.14
N MET A 517 -33.40 -28.91 -9.58
CA MET A 517 -34.16 -27.85 -8.92
C MET A 517 -33.67 -27.56 -7.49
N ASN A 518 -32.70 -28.33 -6.97
CA ASN A 518 -32.09 -28.09 -5.69
C ASN A 518 -30.85 -27.18 -5.85
N PRO A 519 -30.93 -25.90 -5.45
CA PRO A 519 -29.83 -24.95 -5.66
C PRO A 519 -28.57 -25.31 -4.85
N VAL A 520 -28.70 -25.98 -3.70
CA VAL A 520 -27.57 -26.44 -2.87
C VAL A 520 -26.74 -27.48 -3.63
N LYS A 521 -27.43 -28.46 -4.25
CA LYS A 521 -26.76 -29.50 -5.05
C LYS A 521 -25.96 -28.91 -6.21
N LEU A 522 -26.55 -27.92 -6.89
CA LEU A 522 -25.91 -27.28 -8.05
C LEU A 522 -24.62 -26.53 -7.70
N VAL A 523 -24.53 -25.94 -6.50
CA VAL A 523 -23.37 -25.13 -6.11
C VAL A 523 -22.37 -25.90 -5.26
N ARG A 524 -22.65 -27.15 -4.85
CA ARG A 524 -21.75 -27.95 -4.02
C ARG A 524 -20.33 -28.04 -4.59
N PRO A 525 -20.13 -28.42 -5.88
CA PRO A 525 -18.78 -28.58 -6.41
C PRO A 525 -17.95 -27.30 -6.36
N ILE A 526 -18.60 -26.15 -6.60
CA ILE A 526 -17.89 -24.86 -6.53
C ILE A 526 -17.66 -24.41 -5.08
N GLN A 527 -18.58 -24.73 -4.16
CA GLN A 527 -18.40 -24.41 -2.75
C GLN A 527 -17.19 -25.16 -2.17
N ASP A 528 -17.07 -26.45 -2.44
CA ASP A 528 -15.95 -27.27 -1.95
C ASP A 528 -14.61 -26.76 -2.46
N LYS A 529 -14.56 -26.44 -3.78
CA LYS A 529 -13.37 -25.83 -4.38
C LYS A 529 -13.01 -24.48 -3.73
N VAL A 530 -13.99 -23.63 -3.50
CA VAL A 530 -13.80 -22.28 -2.93
C VAL A 530 -13.35 -22.36 -1.48
N MET A 531 -13.86 -23.30 -0.69
CA MET A 531 -13.41 -23.48 0.69
C MET A 531 -11.97 -24.00 0.77
N GLY A 532 -11.57 -24.89 -0.14
CA GLY A 532 -10.17 -25.30 -0.30
C GLY A 532 -9.26 -24.12 -0.68
N GLU A 533 -9.69 -23.30 -1.65
CA GLU A 533 -8.97 -22.09 -2.06
C GLU A 533 -8.82 -21.09 -0.90
N MET A 534 -9.84 -20.92 -0.06
CA MET A 534 -9.79 -20.07 1.12
C MET A 534 -8.68 -20.49 2.09
N GLY A 535 -8.50 -21.79 2.31
CA GLY A 535 -7.39 -22.32 3.11
C GLY A 535 -6.02 -21.94 2.54
N LEU A 536 -5.84 -22.11 1.21
CA LEU A 536 -4.61 -21.70 0.52
C LEU A 536 -4.35 -20.19 0.61
N LEU A 537 -5.39 -19.38 0.48
CA LEU A 537 -5.26 -17.92 0.59
C LEU A 537 -4.82 -17.48 1.97
N ARG A 538 -5.27 -18.15 3.04
CA ARG A 538 -4.78 -17.87 4.40
C ARG A 538 -3.29 -18.13 4.54
N VAL A 539 -2.80 -19.26 4.00
CA VAL A 539 -1.37 -19.58 3.99
C VAL A 539 -0.59 -18.51 3.22
N ARG A 540 -1.05 -18.13 2.03
CA ARG A 540 -0.41 -17.10 1.20
C ARG A 540 -0.40 -15.72 1.86
N LEU A 541 -1.47 -15.33 2.57
CA LEU A 541 -1.50 -14.08 3.34
C LEU A 541 -0.50 -14.10 4.50
N THR A 542 -0.34 -15.24 5.17
CA THR A 542 0.71 -15.42 6.20
C THR A 542 2.09 -15.26 5.58
N GLU A 543 2.36 -15.91 4.45
CA GLU A 543 3.62 -15.76 3.72
C GLU A 543 3.92 -14.30 3.33
N LEU A 544 2.90 -13.56 2.86
CA LEU A 544 3.06 -12.14 2.56
C LEU A 544 3.39 -11.30 3.81
N ARG A 545 2.82 -11.62 4.97
CA ARG A 545 3.15 -10.96 6.24
C ARG A 545 4.59 -11.22 6.69
N GLU A 546 5.08 -12.41 6.44
CA GLU A 546 6.44 -12.82 6.77
C GLU A 546 7.47 -12.36 5.74
N THR A 547 7.02 -11.86 4.58
CA THR A 547 7.89 -11.33 3.54
C THR A 547 8.65 -10.12 4.07
N GLN A 548 9.96 -10.16 3.98
CA GLN A 548 10.86 -9.14 4.54
C GLN A 548 10.86 -7.87 3.69
N VAL A 549 10.85 -6.73 4.34
CA VAL A 549 11.20 -5.45 3.76
C VAL A 549 12.68 -5.25 4.01
N ARG A 550 13.48 -5.11 2.95
CA ARG A 550 14.94 -4.97 3.07
C ARG A 550 15.36 -3.67 3.72
N THR A 551 14.60 -2.60 3.51
CA THR A 551 14.91 -1.29 4.09
C THR A 551 14.65 -1.28 5.60
N PRO A 552 15.53 -0.66 6.39
CA PRO A 552 15.34 -0.55 7.82
C PRO A 552 14.10 0.28 8.15
N SER A 553 13.34 -0.13 9.18
CA SER A 553 12.30 0.72 9.76
C SER A 553 12.95 1.86 10.55
N LEU A 554 13.15 3.00 9.92
CA LEU A 554 13.76 4.17 10.58
C LEU A 554 12.90 4.67 11.75
N ARG A 555 11.58 4.50 11.67
CA ARG A 555 10.68 4.80 12.80
C ARG A 555 11.01 3.98 14.05
N GLU A 556 11.23 2.68 13.91
CA GLU A 556 11.60 1.81 15.03
C GLU A 556 13.02 2.10 15.50
N TYR A 557 13.92 2.37 14.57
CA TYR A 557 15.29 2.74 14.86
C TYR A 557 15.34 3.98 15.79
N PHE A 558 14.71 5.09 15.41
CA PHE A 558 14.68 6.31 16.21
C PHE A 558 13.85 6.21 17.50
N LYS A 559 12.83 5.33 17.55
CA LYS A 559 12.10 5.06 18.80
C LYS A 559 12.93 4.29 19.83
N LYS A 560 13.76 3.34 19.38
CA LYS A 560 14.65 2.60 20.28
C LYS A 560 15.70 3.52 20.89
N GLN A 561 16.27 4.42 20.11
CA GLN A 561 17.22 5.41 20.59
C GLN A 561 16.63 6.32 21.68
N LYS A 562 15.44 6.91 21.46
CA LYS A 562 14.75 7.74 22.46
C LYS A 562 14.40 7.01 23.76
N LYS A 563 14.21 5.68 23.74
CA LYS A 563 14.00 4.88 24.95
C LYS A 563 15.28 4.67 25.74
N MET A 564 16.42 4.52 25.05
CA MET A 564 17.73 4.34 25.69
C MET A 564 18.24 5.63 26.33
N GLU A 565 17.88 6.82 25.81
CA GLU A 565 18.20 8.12 26.39
C GLU A 565 17.41 8.46 27.69
N ARG A 566 16.29 7.76 27.92
CA ARG A 566 15.40 7.96 29.09
C ARG A 566 15.62 6.91 30.19
N SER A 567 16.43 5.90 29.93
CA SER A 567 16.88 4.90 30.92
C SER A 567 18.28 5.19 31.41
#